data_3e49d512b888157f2fd268e7494a30eb
#
_entry.id   3e49d512b888157f2fd268e7494a30eb
#
_cell.length_a   1.000
_cell.length_b   1.000
_cell.length_c   1.000
_cell.angle_alpha   90.00
_cell.angle_beta   90.00
_cell.angle_gamma   90.00
#
_symmetry.space_group_name_H-M   'P 1'
#
loop_
_entity.id
_entity.type
_entity.pdbx_description
1 polymer ?
#
loop_
_entity_poly.entity_id
_entity_poly.type
_entity_poly.pdbx_seq_one_letter_code
_entity_poly.pdbx_strand_id
1 'polypeptide(L)'
;MADAVKLNEVLRGLFPGTLGIELVEVGPERVRAKLRVDERLCTVPGVLHGGAIMAFADTLGAVATAQNLSNGDGTTTIESKTNFLAAGRAGTTIEGDCTPLHRGRRTRVGQTRLTGAAGKLLARVTQTQAVLERARPPAELMAGLFAGKSEREQEELLATLERAGGALYRNLATIATDAKAKDELLAAAEREDANAAALERLLGRKPR
;
A
#
# COMPACT_ATOMS: atom_id res chain seq x y z
N MET A 1 -0.11 15.38 -10.15
CA MET A 1 0.25 15.83 -8.80
C MET A 1 -0.98 15.73 -7.94
N ALA A 2 -0.88 15.14 -6.75
CA ALA A 2 -1.98 15.18 -5.80
C ALA A 2 -2.17 16.64 -5.34
N ASP A 3 -3.43 17.01 -5.18
CA ASP A 3 -3.80 18.34 -4.74
C ASP A 3 -3.59 18.45 -3.22
N ALA A 4 -2.63 19.23 -2.77
CA ALA A 4 -2.35 19.48 -1.36
C ALA A 4 -3.60 19.97 -0.61
N VAL A 5 -4.47 20.76 -1.28
CA VAL A 5 -5.71 21.26 -0.69
C VAL A 5 -6.65 20.12 -0.36
N LYS A 6 -6.89 19.20 -1.31
CA LYS A 6 -7.75 18.03 -1.08
C LYS A 6 -7.21 17.11 0.00
N LEU A 7 -5.89 16.90 0.03
CA LEU A 7 -5.28 16.08 1.09
C LEU A 7 -5.40 16.74 2.47
N ASN A 8 -5.22 18.05 2.56
CA ASN A 8 -5.44 18.79 3.80
C ASN A 8 -6.90 18.68 4.29
N GLU A 9 -7.89 18.67 3.38
CA GLU A 9 -9.29 18.44 3.74
C GLU A 9 -9.50 17.04 4.34
N VAL A 10 -8.91 16.02 3.73
CA VAL A 10 -8.97 14.63 4.26
C VAL A 10 -8.29 14.53 5.62
N LEU A 11 -7.10 15.12 5.77
CA LEU A 11 -6.32 15.03 7.01
C LEU A 11 -6.92 15.85 8.17
N ARG A 12 -7.74 16.86 7.89
CA ARG A 12 -8.31 17.78 8.89
C ARG A 12 -9.04 17.08 10.03
N GLY A 13 -9.80 16.02 9.72
CA GLY A 13 -10.57 15.24 10.69
C GLY A 13 -9.75 14.13 11.38
N LEU A 14 -8.49 13.99 11.05
CA LEU A 14 -7.61 12.92 11.53
C LEU A 14 -6.51 13.46 12.45
N PHE A 15 -5.68 12.56 12.98
CA PHE A 15 -4.58 12.92 13.87
C PHE A 15 -3.63 14.00 13.31
N PRO A 16 -3.22 13.97 12.03
CA PRO A 16 -2.40 15.06 11.45
C PRO A 16 -3.07 16.43 11.54
N GLY A 17 -4.40 16.51 11.32
CA GLY A 17 -5.17 17.74 11.47
C GLY A 17 -5.25 18.20 12.92
N THR A 18 -5.37 17.29 13.88
CA THR A 18 -5.32 17.60 15.33
C THR A 18 -3.97 18.21 15.72
N LEU A 19 -2.88 17.79 15.09
CA LEU A 19 -1.56 18.39 15.29
C LEU A 19 -1.41 19.75 14.59
N GLY A 20 -2.29 20.08 13.64
CA GLY A 20 -2.19 21.30 12.83
C GLY A 20 -1.16 21.19 11.69
N ILE A 21 -0.94 20.00 11.18
CA ILE A 21 -0.08 19.76 10.01
C ILE A 21 -0.78 20.29 8.76
N GLU A 22 -0.10 21.14 8.00
CA GLU A 22 -0.56 21.72 6.74
C GLU A 22 0.40 21.32 5.61
N LEU A 23 -0.07 20.49 4.67
CA LEU A 23 0.67 20.14 3.47
C LEU A 23 0.73 21.37 2.54
N VAL A 24 1.94 21.69 2.08
CA VAL A 24 2.21 22.84 1.19
C VAL A 24 2.52 22.37 -0.24
N GLU A 25 3.25 21.26 -0.35
CA GLU A 25 3.65 20.68 -1.62
C GLU A 25 3.53 19.15 -1.52
N VAL A 26 2.88 18.53 -2.52
CA VAL A 26 2.70 17.08 -2.58
C VAL A 26 3.04 16.58 -3.97
N GLY A 27 4.09 15.78 -4.04
CA GLY A 27 4.54 15.17 -5.29
C GLY A 27 5.37 13.91 -5.06
N PRO A 28 5.65 13.17 -6.13
CA PRO A 28 6.39 11.90 -6.04
C PRO A 28 7.85 12.07 -5.60
N GLU A 29 8.46 13.23 -5.88
CA GLU A 29 9.85 13.51 -5.54
C GLU A 29 10.01 14.23 -4.21
N ARG A 30 8.93 14.87 -3.74
CA ARG A 30 9.01 15.74 -2.56
C ARG A 30 7.63 15.96 -1.96
N VAL A 31 7.59 15.95 -0.62
CA VAL A 31 6.43 16.42 0.15
C VAL A 31 6.91 17.45 1.17
N ARG A 32 6.25 18.62 1.18
CA ARG A 32 6.52 19.67 2.15
C ARG A 32 5.28 20.01 2.95
N ALA A 33 5.46 20.29 4.22
CA ALA A 33 4.40 20.72 5.11
C ALA A 33 4.93 21.72 6.16
N LYS A 34 3.97 22.38 6.81
CA LYS A 34 4.22 23.28 7.94
C LYS A 34 3.48 22.79 9.17
N LEU A 35 4.03 23.10 10.33
CA LEU A 35 3.42 22.88 11.63
C LEU A 35 3.68 24.10 12.50
N ARG A 36 2.59 24.77 12.93
CA ARG A 36 2.71 25.79 13.99
C ARG A 36 2.89 25.11 15.33
N VAL A 37 3.91 25.47 16.07
CA VAL A 37 4.19 24.91 17.39
C VAL A 37 3.21 25.51 18.40
N ASP A 38 2.12 24.82 18.63
CA ASP A 38 1.13 25.14 19.66
C ASP A 38 1.68 24.69 21.04
N GLU A 39 1.35 25.38 22.10
CA GLU A 39 1.78 25.06 23.47
C GLU A 39 1.33 23.64 23.88
N ARG A 40 0.17 23.16 23.40
CA ARG A 40 -0.34 21.80 23.64
C ARG A 40 0.55 20.71 23.04
N LEU A 41 1.40 21.04 22.07
CA LEU A 41 2.35 20.12 21.45
C LEU A 41 3.72 20.17 22.12
N CYS A 42 3.89 20.99 23.17
CA CYS A 42 5.17 21.23 23.81
C CYS A 42 5.39 20.35 25.05
N THR A 43 6.65 20.20 25.40
CA THR A 43 7.12 19.72 26.69
C THR A 43 7.83 20.86 27.44
N VAL A 44 8.17 20.63 28.71
CA VAL A 44 8.93 21.59 29.52
C VAL A 44 10.35 21.75 28.93
N PRO A 45 10.89 22.98 28.77
CA PRO A 45 10.36 24.31 29.14
C PRO A 45 9.68 25.09 27.97
N GLY A 46 8.70 24.54 27.29
CA GLY A 46 7.99 25.22 26.18
C GLY A 46 8.62 24.98 24.81
N VAL A 47 9.12 23.79 24.57
CA VAL A 47 9.65 23.33 23.30
C VAL A 47 8.82 22.18 22.75
N LEU A 48 8.73 22.09 21.42
CA LEU A 48 7.98 21.04 20.74
C LEU A 48 8.41 19.65 21.22
N HIS A 49 7.43 18.86 21.65
CA HIS A 49 7.66 17.51 22.14
C HIS A 49 8.20 16.60 21.04
N GLY A 50 9.15 15.72 21.38
CA GLY A 50 9.75 14.78 20.43
C GLY A 50 8.73 13.89 19.72
N GLY A 51 7.67 13.48 20.42
CA GLY A 51 6.55 12.72 19.82
C GLY A 51 5.81 13.50 18.74
N ALA A 52 5.61 14.83 18.91
CA ALA A 52 5.00 15.67 17.88
C ALA A 52 5.93 15.82 16.64
N ILE A 53 7.25 15.91 16.87
CA ILE A 53 8.26 15.89 15.81
C ILE A 53 8.20 14.57 15.03
N MET A 54 8.12 13.44 15.73
CA MET A 54 8.03 12.12 15.11
C MET A 54 6.72 11.98 14.32
N ALA A 55 5.58 12.36 14.88
CA ALA A 55 4.28 12.29 14.22
C ALA A 55 4.22 13.19 12.97
N PHE A 56 4.83 14.38 13.02
CA PHE A 56 4.94 15.25 11.86
C PHE A 56 5.75 14.60 10.74
N ALA A 57 6.91 14.06 11.05
CA ALA A 57 7.76 13.38 10.07
C ALA A 57 7.10 12.10 9.52
N ASP A 58 6.42 11.33 10.38
CA ASP A 58 5.70 10.11 10.00
C ASP A 58 4.59 10.41 9.00
N THR A 59 3.81 11.46 9.24
CA THR A 59 2.79 11.93 8.30
C THR A 59 3.39 12.27 6.93
N LEU A 60 4.50 13.00 6.89
CA LEU A 60 5.14 13.35 5.62
C LEU A 60 5.68 12.13 4.90
N GLY A 61 6.28 11.19 5.61
CA GLY A 61 6.81 9.94 5.04
C GLY A 61 5.71 9.06 4.46
N ALA A 62 4.58 8.94 5.15
CA ALA A 62 3.41 8.20 4.66
C ALA A 62 2.82 8.86 3.41
N VAL A 63 2.62 10.19 3.41
CA VAL A 63 2.13 10.94 2.24
C VAL A 63 3.10 10.80 1.06
N ALA A 64 4.41 10.97 1.28
CA ALA A 64 5.43 10.84 0.23
C ALA A 64 5.46 9.42 -0.37
N THR A 65 5.27 8.40 0.46
CA THR A 65 5.17 7.02 -0.01
C THR A 65 3.93 6.81 -0.84
N ALA A 66 2.77 7.30 -0.39
CA ALA A 66 1.50 7.17 -1.10
C ALA A 66 1.53 7.79 -2.50
N GLN A 67 2.29 8.87 -2.74
CA GLN A 67 2.47 9.47 -4.07
C GLN A 67 3.19 8.56 -5.07
N ASN A 68 3.82 7.50 -4.61
CA ASN A 68 4.63 6.57 -5.41
C ASN A 68 4.06 5.15 -5.42
N LEU A 69 2.86 4.93 -4.91
CA LEU A 69 2.20 3.63 -4.91
C LEU A 69 1.38 3.43 -6.19
N SER A 70 1.19 2.17 -6.56
CA SER A 70 0.23 1.77 -7.59
C SER A 70 -1.20 1.99 -7.09
N ASN A 71 -2.15 2.12 -8.02
CA ASN A 71 -3.55 2.37 -7.68
C ASN A 71 -4.11 1.27 -6.75
N GLY A 72 -4.57 1.68 -5.59
CA GLY A 72 -5.18 0.81 -4.60
C GLY A 72 -4.22 0.16 -3.62
N ASP A 73 -2.90 0.30 -3.80
CA ASP A 73 -1.93 -0.13 -2.79
C ASP A 73 -1.97 0.80 -1.57
N GLY A 74 -1.67 0.22 -0.42
CA GLY A 74 -1.52 0.95 0.84
C GLY A 74 -0.07 1.03 1.31
N THR A 75 0.13 1.71 2.42
CA THR A 75 1.44 1.74 3.10
C THR A 75 1.27 1.71 4.61
N THR A 76 2.28 1.19 5.28
CA THR A 76 2.41 1.28 6.74
C THR A 76 3.86 1.49 7.14
N THR A 77 4.08 2.25 8.22
CA THR A 77 5.41 2.50 8.76
C THR A 77 5.96 1.24 9.44
N ILE A 78 7.15 0.81 9.04
CA ILE A 78 7.89 -0.29 9.72
C ILE A 78 8.85 0.31 10.75
N GLU A 79 9.52 1.39 10.38
CA GLU A 79 10.55 2.00 11.20
C GLU A 79 10.58 3.51 10.98
N SER A 80 10.84 4.25 12.06
CA SER A 80 11.07 5.69 12.02
C SER A 80 12.19 6.06 12.99
N LYS A 81 13.39 6.27 12.46
CA LYS A 81 14.54 6.69 13.23
C LYS A 81 14.69 8.20 13.23
N THR A 82 14.62 8.82 14.39
CA THR A 82 14.71 10.27 14.58
C THR A 82 15.99 10.68 15.30
N ASN A 83 16.69 11.66 14.72
CA ASN A 83 17.75 12.39 15.40
C ASN A 83 17.23 13.79 15.74
N PHE A 84 17.12 14.09 17.03
CA PHE A 84 16.75 15.40 17.56
C PHE A 84 18.01 16.24 17.70
N LEU A 85 18.05 17.41 17.07
CA LEU A 85 19.26 18.23 16.95
C LEU A 85 19.11 19.61 17.60
N ALA A 86 17.88 20.16 17.58
CA ALA A 86 17.59 21.45 18.19
C ALA A 86 16.11 21.56 18.58
N ALA A 87 15.81 22.50 19.47
CA ALA A 87 14.46 22.74 19.96
C ALA A 87 13.64 23.62 19.01
N GLY A 88 12.39 23.23 18.72
CA GLY A 88 11.36 24.10 18.15
C GLY A 88 10.60 24.78 19.29
N ARG A 89 10.56 26.12 19.31
CA ARG A 89 9.91 26.88 20.39
C ARG A 89 8.43 27.07 20.15
N ALA A 90 7.64 27.10 21.21
CA ALA A 90 6.23 27.46 21.15
C ALA A 90 6.03 28.80 20.41
N GLY A 91 4.94 28.92 19.67
CA GLY A 91 4.60 30.09 18.87
C GLY A 91 5.35 30.23 17.55
N THR A 92 6.38 29.40 17.27
CA THR A 92 7.09 29.39 15.99
C THR A 92 6.43 28.43 14.99
N THR A 93 6.80 28.53 13.71
CA THR A 93 6.42 27.55 12.68
C THR A 93 7.65 26.74 12.31
N ILE A 94 7.48 25.43 12.20
CA ILE A 94 8.48 24.52 11.66
C ILE A 94 8.05 24.02 10.28
N GLU A 95 9.02 23.74 9.43
CA GLU A 95 8.81 23.19 8.10
C GLU A 95 9.37 21.78 8.04
N GLY A 96 8.61 20.88 7.41
CA GLY A 96 9.01 19.54 7.07
C GLY A 96 9.22 19.40 5.58
N ASP A 97 10.28 18.69 5.20
CA ASP A 97 10.69 18.43 3.83
C ASP A 97 11.09 16.98 3.70
N CYS A 98 10.20 16.17 3.08
CA CYS A 98 10.41 14.74 2.89
C CYS A 98 10.78 14.44 1.44
N THR A 99 11.87 13.69 1.26
CA THR A 99 12.35 13.22 -0.04
C THR A 99 12.59 11.72 0.00
N PRO A 100 12.36 10.99 -1.11
CA PRO A 100 12.64 9.56 -1.16
C PRO A 100 14.15 9.29 -1.25
N LEU A 101 14.60 8.28 -0.51
CA LEU A 101 15.96 7.73 -0.58
C LEU A 101 15.97 6.40 -1.36
N HIS A 102 14.89 5.61 -1.23
CA HIS A 102 14.74 4.31 -1.90
C HIS A 102 13.29 4.06 -2.28
N ARG A 103 13.09 3.54 -3.51
CA ARG A 103 11.76 3.20 -4.05
C ARG A 103 11.74 1.74 -4.51
N GLY A 104 11.82 0.82 -3.56
CA GLY A 104 11.70 -0.61 -3.83
C GLY A 104 10.25 -1.06 -4.01
N ARG A 105 10.04 -2.28 -4.50
CA ARG A 105 8.71 -2.83 -4.71
C ARG A 105 7.95 -3.08 -3.40
N ARG A 106 8.64 -3.60 -2.39
CA ARG A 106 8.04 -3.98 -1.09
C ARG A 106 8.27 -2.95 0.00
N THR A 107 9.31 -2.12 -0.13
CA THR A 107 9.70 -1.13 0.87
C THR A 107 10.07 0.18 0.20
N ARG A 108 9.77 1.27 0.87
CA ARG A 108 10.15 2.63 0.52
C ARG A 108 10.92 3.22 1.70
N VAL A 109 11.99 3.95 1.42
CA VAL A 109 12.71 4.68 2.45
C VAL A 109 12.71 6.15 2.11
N GLY A 110 12.28 6.97 3.04
CA GLY A 110 12.26 8.43 2.93
C GLY A 110 13.11 9.09 3.98
N GLN A 111 13.57 10.30 3.70
CA GLN A 111 14.20 11.17 4.68
C GLN A 111 13.40 12.45 4.83
N THR A 112 13.06 12.79 6.07
CA THR A 112 12.42 14.05 6.42
C THR A 112 13.38 14.94 7.19
N ARG A 113 13.53 16.18 6.73
CA ARG A 113 14.26 17.24 7.43
C ARG A 113 13.24 18.18 8.04
N LEU A 114 13.33 18.42 9.33
CA LEU A 114 12.50 19.40 10.02
C LEU A 114 13.35 20.63 10.36
N THR A 115 12.90 21.78 9.90
CA THR A 115 13.62 23.06 10.08
C THR A 115 12.73 24.08 10.76
N GLY A 116 13.32 24.88 11.63
CA GLY A 116 12.71 26.03 12.27
C GLY A 116 13.08 27.34 11.59
N ALA A 117 12.93 28.43 12.33
CA ALA A 117 13.29 29.78 11.88
C ALA A 117 14.71 29.84 11.33
N ALA A 118 14.93 30.66 10.31
CA ALA A 118 16.21 30.84 9.62
C ALA A 118 16.83 29.51 9.08
N GLY A 119 16.01 28.49 8.81
CA GLY A 119 16.45 27.22 8.25
C GLY A 119 17.23 26.33 9.22
N LYS A 120 17.20 26.63 10.53
CA LYS A 120 17.88 25.82 11.55
C LYS A 120 17.32 24.42 11.58
N LEU A 121 18.16 23.39 11.37
CA LEU A 121 17.76 21.99 11.42
C LEU A 121 17.42 21.58 12.86
N LEU A 122 16.16 21.15 13.06
CA LEU A 122 15.64 20.73 14.36
C LEU A 122 15.70 19.21 14.53
N ALA A 123 15.37 18.48 13.46
CA ALA A 123 15.44 17.03 13.44
C ALA A 123 15.67 16.49 12.03
N ARG A 124 16.25 15.29 11.97
CA ARG A 124 16.35 14.48 10.76
C ARG A 124 15.74 13.12 11.06
N VAL A 125 14.83 12.69 10.19
CA VAL A 125 14.12 11.42 10.33
C VAL A 125 14.37 10.59 9.09
N THR A 126 14.76 9.33 9.27
CA THR A 126 14.77 8.33 8.20
C THR A 126 13.69 7.33 8.53
N GLN A 127 12.84 7.04 7.56
CA GLN A 127 11.65 6.23 7.76
C GLN A 127 11.54 5.17 6.68
N THR A 128 11.24 3.95 7.11
CA THR A 128 10.95 2.81 6.23
C THR A 128 9.44 2.53 6.23
N GLN A 129 8.86 2.49 5.04
CA GLN A 129 7.45 2.15 4.80
C GLN A 129 7.37 0.80 4.09
N ALA A 130 6.47 -0.08 4.53
CA ALA A 130 6.06 -1.25 3.76
C ALA A 130 5.01 -0.86 2.73
N VAL A 131 5.12 -1.43 1.55
CA VAL A 131 4.06 -1.38 0.53
C VAL A 131 3.09 -2.53 0.79
N LEU A 132 1.83 -2.19 1.00
CA LEU A 132 0.73 -3.13 1.18
C LEU A 132 0.03 -3.29 -0.17
N GLU A 133 0.37 -4.33 -0.90
CA GLU A 133 -0.25 -4.62 -2.20
C GLU A 133 -1.76 -4.83 -2.01
N ARG A 134 -2.58 -4.18 -2.84
CA ARG A 134 -4.03 -4.39 -2.85
C ARG A 134 -4.34 -5.85 -3.19
N ALA A 135 -5.18 -6.49 -2.39
CA ALA A 135 -5.75 -7.77 -2.77
C ALA A 135 -6.54 -7.60 -4.09
N ARG A 136 -6.08 -8.25 -5.16
CA ARG A 136 -6.79 -8.19 -6.44
C ARG A 136 -8.05 -9.06 -6.36
N PRO A 137 -9.21 -8.55 -6.79
CA PRO A 137 -10.39 -9.37 -6.92
C PRO A 137 -10.11 -10.60 -7.82
N PRO A 138 -10.71 -11.76 -7.55
CA PRO A 138 -10.53 -12.95 -8.37
C PRO A 138 -10.74 -12.71 -9.87
N ALA A 139 -11.73 -11.90 -10.23
CA ALA A 139 -12.01 -11.53 -11.62
C ALA A 139 -10.85 -10.77 -12.29
N GLU A 140 -10.17 -9.86 -11.56
CA GLU A 140 -9.01 -9.12 -12.07
C GLU A 140 -7.78 -10.03 -12.22
N LEU A 141 -7.59 -10.98 -11.29
CA LEU A 141 -6.54 -11.99 -11.40
C LEU A 141 -6.78 -12.89 -12.61
N MET A 142 -8.02 -13.35 -12.81
CA MET A 142 -8.41 -14.16 -13.96
C MET A 142 -8.20 -13.39 -15.27
N ALA A 143 -8.70 -12.15 -15.38
CA ALA A 143 -8.48 -11.31 -16.56
C ALA A 143 -6.99 -11.11 -16.88
N GLY A 144 -6.15 -10.95 -15.85
CA GLY A 144 -4.69 -10.84 -16.01
C GLY A 144 -4.04 -12.11 -16.56
N LEU A 145 -4.56 -13.29 -16.24
CA LEU A 145 -4.06 -14.57 -16.77
C LEU A 145 -4.29 -14.70 -18.28
N PHE A 146 -5.35 -14.11 -18.81
CA PHE A 146 -5.73 -14.18 -20.22
C PHE A 146 -5.19 -13.01 -21.05
N ALA A 147 -4.76 -11.92 -20.41
CA ALA A 147 -4.31 -10.72 -21.10
C ALA A 147 -3.12 -11.00 -22.06
N GLY A 148 -3.24 -10.54 -23.29
CA GLY A 148 -2.21 -10.66 -24.33
C GLY A 148 -2.01 -12.07 -24.91
N LYS A 149 -2.86 -13.04 -24.53
CA LYS A 149 -2.80 -14.40 -25.07
C LYS A 149 -3.69 -14.54 -26.31
N SER A 150 -3.25 -15.33 -27.26
CA SER A 150 -4.08 -15.77 -28.39
C SER A 150 -5.26 -16.64 -27.91
N GLU A 151 -6.27 -16.76 -28.73
CA GLU A 151 -7.46 -17.60 -28.44
C GLU A 151 -7.05 -19.03 -28.06
N ARG A 152 -6.13 -19.63 -28.78
CA ARG A 152 -5.61 -20.96 -28.49
C ARG A 152 -4.90 -21.04 -27.14
N GLU A 153 -4.06 -20.07 -26.80
CA GLU A 153 -3.38 -20.02 -25.49
C GLU A 153 -4.37 -19.78 -24.35
N GLN A 154 -5.46 -19.07 -24.60
CA GLN A 154 -6.52 -18.90 -23.62
C GLN A 154 -7.28 -20.22 -23.38
N GLU A 155 -7.60 -20.97 -24.44
CA GLU A 155 -8.23 -22.29 -24.35
C GLU A 155 -7.34 -23.31 -23.64
N GLU A 156 -6.02 -23.34 -23.94
CA GLU A 156 -5.03 -24.19 -23.25
C GLU A 156 -4.95 -23.87 -21.76
N LEU A 157 -4.94 -22.57 -21.43
CA LEU A 157 -4.93 -22.11 -20.05
C LEU A 157 -6.23 -22.50 -19.31
N LEU A 158 -7.40 -22.32 -19.94
CA LEU A 158 -8.70 -22.73 -19.38
C LEU A 158 -8.71 -24.23 -19.09
N ALA A 159 -8.30 -25.07 -20.04
CA ALA A 159 -8.21 -26.52 -19.80
C ALA A 159 -7.32 -26.87 -18.62
N THR A 160 -6.20 -26.16 -18.46
CA THR A 160 -5.27 -26.32 -17.32
C THR A 160 -5.93 -25.91 -16.00
N LEU A 161 -6.66 -24.80 -15.97
CA LEU A 161 -7.36 -24.31 -14.78
C LEU A 161 -8.48 -25.26 -14.34
N GLU A 162 -9.28 -25.80 -15.29
CA GLU A 162 -10.30 -26.80 -15.01
C GLU A 162 -9.68 -28.08 -14.41
N ARG A 163 -8.55 -28.57 -14.95
CA ARG A 163 -7.82 -29.70 -14.37
C ARG A 163 -7.34 -29.42 -12.95
N ALA A 164 -6.80 -28.23 -12.71
CA ALA A 164 -6.35 -27.82 -11.38
C ALA A 164 -7.53 -27.72 -10.40
N GLY A 165 -8.69 -27.23 -10.83
CA GLY A 165 -9.95 -27.17 -10.08
C GLY A 165 -10.40 -28.57 -9.66
N GLY A 166 -10.46 -29.51 -10.59
CA GLY A 166 -10.79 -30.91 -10.32
C GLY A 166 -9.86 -31.55 -9.29
N ALA A 167 -8.55 -31.33 -9.41
CA ALA A 167 -7.57 -31.80 -8.44
C ALA A 167 -7.76 -31.18 -7.04
N LEU A 168 -8.05 -29.87 -6.98
CA LEU A 168 -8.34 -29.17 -5.73
C LEU A 168 -9.57 -29.74 -5.02
N TYR A 169 -10.68 -29.92 -5.73
CA TYR A 169 -11.89 -30.50 -5.16
C TYR A 169 -11.68 -31.93 -4.65
N ARG A 170 -10.92 -32.77 -5.35
CA ARG A 170 -10.53 -34.11 -4.85
C ARG A 170 -9.73 -34.01 -3.56
N ASN A 171 -8.75 -33.11 -3.49
CA ASN A 171 -7.95 -32.91 -2.26
C ASN A 171 -8.84 -32.45 -1.10
N LEU A 172 -9.76 -31.51 -1.33
CA LEU A 172 -10.71 -31.06 -0.31
C LEU A 172 -11.63 -32.21 0.15
N ALA A 173 -12.05 -33.08 -0.75
CA ALA A 173 -12.88 -34.24 -0.43
C ALA A 173 -12.12 -35.25 0.48
N THR A 174 -10.79 -35.30 0.44
CA THR A 174 -10.01 -36.19 1.35
C THR A 174 -10.01 -35.74 2.79
N ILE A 175 -10.19 -34.44 3.04
CA ILE A 175 -10.19 -33.84 4.38
C ILE A 175 -11.60 -33.50 4.88
N ALA A 176 -12.63 -33.65 4.05
CA ALA A 176 -14.01 -33.41 4.45
C ALA A 176 -14.47 -34.50 5.43
N THR A 177 -15.01 -34.07 6.55
CA THR A 177 -15.53 -34.95 7.61
C THR A 177 -17.02 -35.30 7.42
N ASP A 178 -17.76 -34.45 6.68
CA ASP A 178 -19.17 -34.66 6.34
C ASP A 178 -19.30 -35.43 5.03
N ALA A 179 -20.09 -36.52 5.02
CA ALA A 179 -20.25 -37.38 3.84
C ALA A 179 -20.92 -36.63 2.66
N LYS A 180 -21.90 -35.79 2.94
CA LYS A 180 -22.60 -35.00 1.90
C LYS A 180 -21.66 -33.98 1.27
N ALA A 181 -20.88 -33.26 2.08
CA ALA A 181 -19.87 -32.32 1.59
C ALA A 181 -18.80 -33.03 0.73
N LYS A 182 -18.39 -34.24 1.13
CA LYS A 182 -17.46 -35.07 0.34
C LYS A 182 -18.03 -35.42 -1.03
N ASP A 183 -19.29 -35.88 -1.10
CA ASP A 183 -19.94 -36.23 -2.36
C ASP A 183 -20.11 -35.03 -3.27
N GLU A 184 -20.50 -33.86 -2.71
CA GLU A 184 -20.60 -32.61 -3.45
C GLU A 184 -19.26 -32.15 -4.04
N LEU A 185 -18.15 -32.29 -3.27
CA LEU A 185 -16.82 -31.98 -3.75
C LEU A 185 -16.35 -32.93 -4.86
N LEU A 186 -16.64 -34.23 -4.75
CA LEU A 186 -16.30 -35.19 -5.81
C LEU A 186 -17.12 -34.91 -7.08
N ALA A 187 -18.40 -34.61 -6.96
CA ALA A 187 -19.24 -34.23 -8.11
C ALA A 187 -18.75 -32.91 -8.75
N ALA A 188 -18.24 -31.96 -7.96
CA ALA A 188 -17.58 -30.76 -8.48
C ALA A 188 -16.32 -31.12 -9.27
N ALA A 189 -15.46 -32.00 -8.73
CA ALA A 189 -14.26 -32.46 -9.43
C ALA A 189 -14.56 -33.13 -10.79
N GLU A 190 -15.62 -33.92 -10.87
CA GLU A 190 -16.06 -34.55 -12.14
C GLU A 190 -16.52 -33.51 -13.17
N ARG A 191 -17.21 -32.44 -12.76
CA ARG A 191 -17.61 -31.35 -13.65
C ARG A 191 -16.41 -30.61 -14.23
N GLU A 192 -15.43 -30.29 -13.40
CA GLU A 192 -14.19 -29.63 -13.86
C GLU A 192 -13.43 -30.53 -14.85
N ASP A 193 -13.32 -31.81 -14.58
CA ASP A 193 -12.66 -32.76 -15.50
C ASP A 193 -13.40 -32.85 -16.84
N ALA A 194 -14.75 -32.82 -16.83
CA ALA A 194 -15.55 -32.85 -18.04
C ALA A 194 -15.37 -31.56 -18.88
N ASN A 195 -15.30 -30.40 -18.21
CA ASN A 195 -15.02 -29.12 -18.84
C ASN A 195 -13.63 -29.13 -19.49
N ALA A 196 -12.60 -29.54 -18.74
CA ALA A 196 -11.24 -29.69 -19.25
C ALA A 196 -11.19 -30.57 -20.50
N ALA A 197 -11.83 -31.75 -20.46
CA ALA A 197 -11.89 -32.65 -21.61
C ALA A 197 -12.63 -32.06 -22.81
N ALA A 198 -13.64 -31.21 -22.58
CA ALA A 198 -14.33 -30.48 -23.66
C ALA A 198 -13.41 -29.47 -24.34
N LEU A 199 -12.68 -28.68 -23.57
CA LEU A 199 -11.69 -27.71 -24.06
C LEU A 199 -10.53 -28.40 -24.81
N GLU A 200 -10.00 -29.49 -24.29
CA GLU A 200 -8.94 -30.27 -24.94
C GLU A 200 -9.39 -30.83 -26.29
N ARG A 201 -10.67 -31.23 -26.43
CA ARG A 201 -11.25 -31.64 -27.74
C ARG A 201 -11.32 -30.49 -28.74
N LEU A 202 -11.63 -29.29 -28.27
CA LEU A 202 -11.61 -28.09 -29.15
C LEU A 202 -10.20 -27.79 -29.64
N LEU A 203 -9.21 -27.86 -28.77
CA LEU A 203 -7.79 -27.66 -29.10
C LEU A 203 -7.25 -28.70 -30.10
N GLY A 204 -7.76 -29.93 -30.08
CA GLY A 204 -7.43 -30.98 -31.05
C GLY A 204 -8.02 -30.79 -32.46
N ARG A 205 -8.95 -29.87 -32.64
CA ARG A 205 -9.51 -29.51 -33.97
C ARG A 205 -8.51 -28.60 -34.68
N LYS A 206 -8.06 -29.02 -35.88
CA LYS A 206 -7.23 -28.17 -36.76
C LYS A 206 -7.97 -26.87 -37.06
N PRO A 207 -7.30 -25.70 -37.04
CA PRO A 207 -7.90 -24.46 -37.46
C PRO A 207 -8.43 -24.61 -38.90
N ARG A 208 -9.67 -24.14 -39.12
CA ARG A 208 -10.26 -24.03 -40.47
C ARG A 208 -9.65 -22.91 -41.24
#